data_7e828cbaa1aa4a1bd3ec4f6b13bdbb56
#
_entry.id   7e828cbaa1aa4a1bd3ec4f6b13bdbb56
#
_cell.length_a   1.000
_cell.length_b   1.000
_cell.length_c   1.000
_cell.angle_alpha   90.00
_cell.angle_beta   90.00
_cell.angle_gamma   90.00
#
_symmetry.space_group_name_H-M   'P 1'
#
loop_
_entity.id
_entity.type
_entity.pdbx_description
1 polymer ?
#
loop_
_entity_poly.entity_id
_entity_poly.type
_entity_poly.pdbx_seq_one_letter_code
_entity_poly.pdbx_strand_id
1 'polypeptide(L)'
;MVATGTGVPSLEGLRARRDEILRIAALHGASNVRVFGSVAVGYADAGSDIDLLVDLEPGRTVLDLSGLILDLEEALGRKVDVLETPRRRTRVAMQIRREAVPL
;
A
#
# COMPACT_ATOMS: atom_id res chain seq x y z
N MET A 1 -12.85 -10.34 14.15
CA MET A 1 -12.67 -9.56 14.08
C MET A 1 -11.66 -8.93 13.78
N VAL A 2 -11.53 -8.50 13.12
CA VAL A 2 -10.40 -8.01 12.72
C VAL A 2 -10.05 -6.77 13.34
N ALA A 3 -8.96 -6.71 13.91
CA ALA A 3 -8.54 -5.55 14.62
C ALA A 3 -7.82 -4.54 13.77
N THR A 4 -7.81 -4.72 12.48
CA THR A 4 -6.99 -3.86 11.62
C THR A 4 -7.38 -2.39 11.68
N GLY A 5 -8.64 -2.08 11.93
CA GLY A 5 -9.09 -0.70 12.02
C GLY A 5 -8.96 -0.08 13.40
N THR A 6 -8.60 -0.85 14.42
CA THR A 6 -8.67 -0.39 15.79
C THR A 6 -7.33 -0.23 16.47
N GLY A 7 -6.26 -0.69 15.90
CA GLY A 7 -4.93 -0.59 16.48
C GLY A 7 -4.01 0.27 15.66
N VAL A 8 -2.73 0.15 15.93
CA VAL A 8 -1.69 0.80 15.16
C VAL A 8 -1.39 -0.06 13.95
N PRO A 9 -1.41 0.50 12.73
CA PRO A 9 -1.05 -0.28 11.56
C PRO A 9 0.43 -0.68 11.65
N SER A 10 0.74 -1.92 11.27
CA SER A 10 2.11 -2.42 11.32
C SER A 10 2.40 -3.26 10.08
N LEU A 11 3.68 -3.36 9.76
CA LEU A 11 4.13 -4.21 8.67
C LEU A 11 3.76 -5.66 8.94
N GLU A 12 3.91 -6.11 10.17
CA GLU A 12 3.54 -7.46 10.56
C GLU A 12 2.04 -7.72 10.34
N GLY A 13 1.20 -6.77 10.74
CA GLY A 13 -0.24 -6.88 10.55
C GLY A 13 -0.63 -6.93 9.09
N LEU A 14 0.01 -6.12 8.25
CA LEU A 14 -0.23 -6.16 6.81
C LEU A 14 0.23 -7.48 6.20
N ARG A 15 1.38 -8.00 6.63
CA ARG A 15 1.89 -9.27 6.14
C ARG A 15 1.01 -10.45 6.55
N ALA A 16 0.33 -10.35 7.67
CA ALA A 16 -0.63 -11.37 8.08
C ALA A 16 -1.83 -11.42 7.11
N ARG A 17 -2.10 -10.34 6.39
CA ARG A 17 -3.18 -10.26 5.41
C ARG A 17 -2.66 -10.17 3.98
N ARG A 18 -1.44 -10.61 3.77
CA ARG A 18 -0.74 -10.47 2.50
C ARG A 18 -1.52 -11.06 1.32
N ASP A 19 -2.02 -12.27 1.46
CA ASP A 19 -2.71 -12.93 0.35
C ASP A 19 -3.96 -12.17 -0.08
N GLU A 20 -4.69 -11.63 0.87
CA GLU A 20 -5.87 -10.82 0.59
C GLU A 20 -5.48 -9.54 -0.14
N ILE A 21 -4.46 -8.86 0.35
CA ILE A 21 -4.00 -7.60 -0.25
C ILE A 21 -3.51 -7.84 -1.67
N LEU A 22 -2.72 -8.88 -1.89
CA LEU A 22 -2.19 -9.18 -3.22
C LEU A 22 -3.30 -9.58 -4.19
N ARG A 23 -4.34 -10.26 -3.73
CA ARG A 23 -5.47 -10.62 -4.56
C ARG A 23 -6.25 -9.38 -4.99
N ILE A 24 -6.49 -8.47 -4.06
CA ILE A 24 -7.17 -7.21 -4.37
C ILE A 24 -6.35 -6.40 -5.36
N ALA A 25 -5.03 -6.31 -5.13
CA ALA A 25 -4.15 -5.59 -6.04
C ALA A 25 -4.22 -6.18 -7.46
N ALA A 26 -4.19 -7.48 -7.58
CA ALA A 26 -4.23 -8.14 -8.89
C ALA A 26 -5.51 -7.84 -9.65
N LEU A 27 -6.64 -7.70 -8.96
CA LEU A 27 -7.91 -7.35 -9.59
C LEU A 27 -7.85 -5.99 -10.28
N HIS A 28 -6.98 -5.10 -9.82
CA HIS A 28 -6.83 -3.77 -10.37
C HIS A 28 -5.55 -3.60 -11.20
N GLY A 29 -4.92 -4.72 -11.56
CA GLY A 29 -3.73 -4.69 -12.40
C GLY A 29 -2.47 -4.24 -11.68
N ALA A 30 -2.44 -4.33 -10.37
CA ALA A 30 -1.29 -3.92 -9.56
C ALA A 30 -0.50 -5.14 -9.09
N SER A 31 0.83 -4.98 -9.05
CA SER A 31 1.75 -6.02 -8.60
C SER A 31 2.91 -5.39 -7.85
N ASN A 32 3.81 -6.23 -7.36
CA ASN A 32 5.00 -5.77 -6.66
C ASN A 32 4.63 -4.79 -5.54
N VAL A 33 3.72 -5.21 -4.67
CA VAL A 33 3.20 -4.38 -3.58
C VAL A 33 4.26 -4.21 -2.51
N ARG A 34 4.58 -2.96 -2.19
CA ARG A 34 5.55 -2.61 -1.16
C ARG A 34 4.92 -1.62 -0.21
N VAL A 35 5.43 -1.58 1.00
CA VAL A 35 4.95 -0.65 2.04
C VAL A 35 5.99 0.44 2.21
N PHE A 36 5.56 1.68 2.32
CA PHE A 36 6.46 2.77 2.63
C PHE A 36 5.82 3.68 3.68
N GLY A 37 6.48 4.79 4.01
CA GLY A 37 5.99 5.71 5.01
C GLY A 37 6.13 5.19 6.43
N SER A 38 5.29 5.70 7.32
CA SER A 38 5.44 5.45 8.76
C SER A 38 5.29 3.97 9.14
N VAL A 39 4.43 3.23 8.43
CA VAL A 39 4.23 1.80 8.71
C VAL A 39 5.49 1.02 8.37
N ALA A 40 6.16 1.37 7.26
CA ALA A 40 7.36 0.66 6.84
C ALA A 40 8.52 0.84 7.81
N VAL A 41 8.65 2.03 8.41
CA VAL A 41 9.76 2.34 9.31
C VAL A 41 9.43 2.18 10.79
N GLY A 42 8.20 1.78 11.11
CA GLY A 42 7.84 1.48 12.49
C GLY A 42 7.45 2.69 13.32
N TYR A 43 7.16 3.82 12.71
CA TYR A 43 6.75 5.04 13.43
C TYR A 43 5.24 5.32 13.31
N ALA A 44 4.46 4.35 12.89
CA ALA A 44 3.02 4.54 12.76
C ALA A 44 2.36 4.63 14.14
N ASP A 45 1.27 5.40 14.20
CA ASP A 45 0.40 5.45 15.37
C ASP A 45 -1.03 5.12 14.93
N ALA A 46 -1.97 5.22 15.85
CA ALA A 46 -3.37 4.85 15.58
C ALA A 46 -4.02 5.71 14.50
N GLY A 47 -3.50 6.92 14.27
CA GLY A 47 -4.03 7.81 13.23
C GLY A 47 -3.28 7.72 11.90
N SER A 48 -2.29 6.86 11.78
CA SER A 48 -1.49 6.77 10.56
C SER A 48 -2.24 6.08 9.43
N ASP A 49 -2.02 6.59 8.21
CA ASP A 49 -2.51 5.92 7.00
C ASP A 49 -1.56 4.81 6.60
N ILE A 50 -2.05 3.89 5.78
CA ILE A 50 -1.21 2.86 5.17
C ILE A 50 -0.78 3.37 3.81
N ASP A 51 0.53 3.42 3.57
CA ASP A 51 1.10 3.89 2.31
C ASP A 51 1.69 2.70 1.54
N LEU A 52 1.18 2.47 0.33
CA LEU A 52 1.62 1.37 -0.52
C LEU A 52 2.19 1.88 -1.83
N LEU A 53 3.17 1.16 -2.33
CA LEU A 53 3.80 1.44 -3.61
C LEU A 53 3.59 0.20 -4.49
N VAL A 54 3.07 0.39 -5.69
CA VAL A 54 2.76 -0.71 -6.59
C VAL A 54 3.26 -0.44 -8.00
N ASP A 55 3.41 -1.51 -8.77
CA ASP A 55 3.59 -1.42 -10.21
C ASP A 55 2.23 -1.68 -10.85
N LEU A 56 1.86 -0.89 -11.84
CA LEU A 56 0.63 -1.10 -12.60
C LEU A 56 0.97 -1.70 -13.95
N GLU A 57 0.15 -2.63 -14.41
CA GLU A 57 0.33 -3.17 -15.75
C GLU A 57 -0.01 -2.12 -16.81
N PRO A 58 0.57 -2.23 -18.02
CA PRO A 58 0.30 -1.26 -19.10
C PRO A 58 -1.18 -1.16 -19.40
N GLY A 59 -1.63 0.08 -19.64
CA GLY A 59 -3.04 0.34 -19.95
C GLY A 59 -3.92 0.64 -18.75
N ARG A 60 -3.40 0.44 -17.55
CA ARG A 60 -4.15 0.83 -16.34
C ARG A 60 -4.05 2.34 -16.14
N THR A 61 -5.06 2.90 -15.51
CA THR A 61 -5.19 4.34 -15.34
C THR A 61 -5.40 4.72 -13.88
N VAL A 62 -5.56 6.02 -13.63
CA VAL A 62 -5.90 6.54 -12.30
C VAL A 62 -7.20 5.92 -11.79
N LEU A 63 -8.12 5.55 -12.68
CA LEU A 63 -9.37 4.91 -12.26
C LEU A 63 -9.11 3.54 -11.62
N ASP A 64 -8.18 2.79 -12.18
CA ASP A 64 -7.79 1.50 -11.59
C ASP A 64 -7.16 1.71 -10.22
N LEU A 65 -6.32 2.72 -10.10
CA LEU A 65 -5.67 3.03 -8.84
C LEU A 65 -6.69 3.45 -7.77
N SER A 66 -7.67 4.26 -8.16
CA SER A 66 -8.74 4.69 -7.26
C SER A 66 -9.57 3.51 -6.78
N GLY A 67 -9.91 2.59 -7.69
CA GLY A 67 -10.64 1.37 -7.32
C GLY A 67 -9.85 0.51 -6.35
N LEU A 68 -8.56 0.40 -6.56
CA LEU A 68 -7.68 -0.34 -5.65
C LEU A 68 -7.69 0.27 -4.25
N ILE A 69 -7.57 1.58 -4.16
CA ILE A 69 -7.58 2.28 -2.88
C ILE A 69 -8.88 2.00 -2.13
N LEU A 70 -10.02 2.14 -2.81
CA LEU A 70 -11.33 1.92 -2.18
C LEU A 70 -11.49 0.49 -1.68
N ASP A 71 -11.09 -0.49 -2.47
CA ASP A 71 -11.21 -1.89 -2.08
C ASP A 71 -10.28 -2.23 -0.92
N LEU A 72 -9.08 -1.68 -0.90
CA LEU A 72 -8.16 -1.89 0.21
C LEU A 72 -8.65 -1.21 1.48
N GLU A 73 -9.22 0.00 1.37
CA GLU A 73 -9.77 0.68 2.54
C GLU A 73 -10.93 -0.10 3.14
N GLU A 74 -11.77 -0.67 2.30
CA GLU A 74 -12.87 -1.49 2.78
C GLU A 74 -12.35 -2.75 3.47
N ALA A 75 -11.38 -3.42 2.86
CA ALA A 75 -10.84 -4.65 3.42
C ALA A 75 -10.05 -4.43 4.70
N LEU A 76 -9.29 -3.35 4.79
CA LEU A 76 -8.41 -3.10 5.91
C LEU A 76 -9.03 -2.23 7.01
N GLY A 77 -10.15 -1.59 6.73
CA GLY A 77 -10.82 -0.75 7.70
C GLY A 77 -10.04 0.50 8.07
N ARG A 78 -9.18 1.00 7.17
CA ARG A 78 -8.29 2.11 7.44
C ARG A 78 -7.99 2.84 6.14
N LYS A 79 -7.66 4.13 6.24
CA LYS A 79 -7.29 4.91 5.07
C LYS A 79 -6.01 4.38 4.45
N VAL A 80 -6.02 4.22 3.15
CA VAL A 80 -4.90 3.68 2.38
C VAL A 80 -4.57 4.64 1.24
N ASP A 81 -3.28 4.96 1.10
CA ASP A 81 -2.78 5.68 -0.05
C ASP A 81 -1.96 4.71 -0.90
N VAL A 82 -2.17 4.75 -2.21
CA VAL A 82 -1.42 3.89 -3.13
C VAL A 82 -0.78 4.76 -4.19
N LEU A 83 0.53 4.61 -4.35
CA LEU A 83 1.28 5.28 -5.40
C LEU A 83 1.80 4.25 -6.39
N GLU A 84 1.80 4.63 -7.66
CA GLU A 84 2.49 3.85 -8.67
C GLU A 84 3.98 4.11 -8.55
N THR A 85 4.81 3.09 -8.75
CA THR A 85 6.26 3.22 -8.68
C THR A 85 6.73 4.32 -9.63
N PRO A 86 7.42 5.35 -9.14
CA PRO A 86 7.87 6.44 -10.00
C PRO A 86 8.89 5.95 -11.02
N ARG A 87 8.75 6.40 -12.25
CA ARG A 87 9.69 6.08 -13.33
C ARG A 87 10.86 7.06 -13.34
N ARG A 88 10.65 8.30 -12.85
CA ARG A 88 11.70 9.31 -12.84
C ARG A 88 12.62 9.11 -11.65
N ARG A 89 13.88 9.46 -11.84
CA ARG A 89 14.88 9.36 -10.78
C ARG A 89 15.05 10.69 -10.06
N THR A 90 13.96 11.22 -9.53
CA THR A 90 14.04 12.39 -8.68
C THR A 90 14.52 11.97 -7.29
N ARG A 91 14.98 12.95 -6.51
CA ARG A 91 15.42 12.67 -5.14
C ARG A 91 14.30 12.04 -4.31
N VAL A 92 13.09 12.58 -4.42
CA VAL A 92 11.92 12.07 -3.68
C VAL A 92 11.58 10.64 -4.12
N ALA A 93 11.56 10.40 -5.42
CA ALA A 93 11.26 9.07 -5.96
C ALA A 93 12.28 8.03 -5.48
N MET A 94 13.55 8.40 -5.47
CA MET A 94 14.59 7.48 -5.02
C MET A 94 14.51 7.21 -3.52
N GLN A 95 14.12 8.22 -2.75
CA GLN A 95 13.93 8.03 -1.31
C GLN A 95 12.77 7.08 -1.03
N ILE A 96 11.64 7.25 -1.72
CA ILE A 96 10.49 6.36 -1.59
C ILE A 96 10.88 4.93 -1.91
N ARG A 97 11.60 4.72 -3.01
CA ARG A 97 12.06 3.38 -3.39
C ARG A 97 13.00 2.77 -2.36
N ARG A 98 13.86 3.60 -1.77
CA ARG A 98 14.82 3.12 -0.78
C ARG A 98 14.15 2.71 0.53
N GLU A 99 13.10 3.43 0.93
CA GLU A 99 12.38 3.17 2.16
C GLU A 99 11.32 2.10 2.02
N ALA A 100 10.86 1.84 0.81
CA ALA A 100 9.79 0.86 0.58
C ALA A 100 10.30 -0.55 0.84
N VAL A 101 9.46 -1.33 1.52
CA VAL A 101 9.79 -2.73 1.84
C VAL A 101 8.72 -3.64 1.25
N PRO A 102 9.09 -4.82 0.77
CA PRO A 102 8.12 -5.76 0.22
C PRO A 102 7.07 -6.16 1.23
N LEU A 103 5.86 -6.29 0.79
CA LEU A 103 4.81 -6.88 1.58
C LEU A 103 5.02 -8.39 1.67
#